data_4c30d2f23006a251388ee4b5360e813c
#
_entry.id   4c30d2f23006a251388ee4b5360e813c
#
_cell.length_a   1.000
_cell.length_b   1.000
_cell.length_c   1.000
_cell.angle_alpha   90.00
_cell.angle_beta   90.00
_cell.angle_gamma   90.00
#
_symmetry.space_group_name_H-M   'P 1'
#
loop_
_entity.id
_entity.type
_entity.pdbx_description
1 polymer ?
#
loop_
_entity_poly.entity_id
_entity_poly.type
_entity_poly.pdbx_seq_one_letter_code
_entity_poly.pdbx_strand_id
1 'polypeptide(L)'
;MDISIYDNYSGAERDFNFFQIDGEYKMCDSLLAIICMRGSAKFHIRFREFEISRGDYLLIDSNTPFFIKENSEDFHIDVVRVGDSVFSLSYDEVLHRRLEKLIAERPTNSISNRKLLMFHMIHSYLKVMMRERGDFYRDLIVFEYIKIFLYEACHIMDDTVSAPNPKKKERNITNQFFQLMDKEYRTNRKVEDYASRIG
;
A
#
# COMPACT_ATOMS: atom_id res chain seq x y z
N MET A 1 5.55 -18.00 -6.61
CA MET A 1 4.58 -16.86 -6.60
C MET A 1 5.17 -15.77 -5.71
N ASP A 2 5.28 -14.55 -6.19
CA ASP A 2 5.87 -13.42 -5.45
C ASP A 2 4.80 -12.71 -4.61
N ILE A 3 4.33 -13.41 -3.58
CA ILE A 3 3.35 -12.94 -2.60
C ILE A 3 3.87 -13.29 -1.21
N SER A 4 3.77 -12.36 -0.27
CA SER A 4 4.08 -12.58 1.14
C SER A 4 2.97 -12.02 2.03
N ILE A 5 2.61 -12.78 3.07
CA ILE A 5 1.55 -12.44 4.02
C ILE A 5 2.14 -12.50 5.42
N TYR A 6 2.15 -11.38 6.12
CA TYR A 6 2.73 -11.30 7.47
C TYR A 6 2.00 -10.29 8.36
N ASP A 7 2.28 -10.37 9.64
CA ASP A 7 1.80 -9.45 10.67
C ASP A 7 2.89 -9.27 11.75
N ASN A 8 2.77 -8.25 12.59
CA ASN A 8 3.74 -7.96 13.64
C ASN A 8 3.38 -8.50 15.03
N TYR A 9 2.36 -9.35 15.13
CA TYR A 9 1.88 -9.84 16.43
C TYR A 9 1.86 -11.37 16.56
N SER A 10 2.08 -12.13 15.49
CA SER A 10 2.01 -13.60 15.54
C SER A 10 3.36 -14.31 15.70
N GLY A 11 4.45 -13.56 15.94
CA GLY A 11 5.78 -14.11 16.21
C GLY A 11 6.53 -14.64 15.00
N ALA A 12 6.10 -14.37 13.77
CA ALA A 12 6.82 -14.66 12.54
C ALA A 12 7.86 -13.53 12.25
N GLU A 13 8.87 -13.44 13.12
CA GLU A 13 9.77 -12.28 13.20
C GLU A 13 10.71 -12.07 11.99
N ARG A 14 10.88 -13.04 11.10
CA ARG A 14 11.95 -12.98 10.09
C ARG A 14 11.72 -11.96 8.97
N ASP A 15 10.47 -11.62 8.67
CA ASP A 15 10.14 -10.71 7.56
C ASP A 15 9.82 -9.28 8.02
N PHE A 16 9.85 -9.03 9.34
CA PHE A 16 9.40 -7.76 9.92
C PHE A 16 10.47 -6.66 9.98
N ASN A 17 11.73 -6.97 9.64
CA ASN A 17 12.82 -5.98 9.56
C ASN A 17 12.51 -4.80 8.62
N PHE A 18 11.58 -5.00 7.69
CA PHE A 18 11.12 -3.98 6.75
C PHE A 18 10.36 -2.84 7.43
N PHE A 19 9.76 -3.10 8.60
CA PHE A 19 8.97 -2.14 9.38
C PHE A 19 9.66 -1.66 10.67
N GLN A 20 10.97 -1.85 10.78
CA GLN A 20 11.71 -1.34 11.94
C GLN A 20 11.79 0.18 11.92
N ILE A 21 11.68 0.77 13.12
CA ILE A 21 11.86 2.21 13.35
C ILE A 21 13.34 2.47 13.51
N ASP A 22 14.04 2.63 12.40
CA ASP A 22 15.47 2.97 12.36
C ASP A 22 15.73 4.35 11.74
N GLY A 23 14.67 5.00 11.24
CA GLY A 23 14.76 6.28 10.55
C GLY A 23 15.35 6.19 9.13
N GLU A 24 15.64 4.98 8.67
CA GLU A 24 16.20 4.75 7.34
C GLU A 24 15.11 4.48 6.31
N TYR A 25 15.24 5.10 5.14
CA TYR A 25 14.36 4.80 4.00
C TYR A 25 14.62 3.40 3.47
N LYS A 26 13.56 2.64 3.37
CA LYS A 26 13.53 1.32 2.73
C LYS A 26 12.82 1.43 1.39
N MET A 27 13.36 0.78 0.38
CA MET A 27 12.70 0.72 -0.93
C MET A 27 11.68 -0.41 -0.93
N CYS A 28 10.45 -0.06 -1.24
CA CYS A 28 9.43 -1.06 -1.53
C CYS A 28 9.65 -1.61 -2.94
N ASP A 29 9.91 -2.90 -3.07
CA ASP A 29 10.11 -3.60 -4.34
C ASP A 29 8.82 -4.24 -4.89
N SER A 30 7.71 -4.00 -4.23
CA SER A 30 6.42 -4.65 -4.45
C SER A 30 5.29 -3.74 -3.98
N LEU A 31 4.06 -4.01 -4.37
CA LEU A 31 2.91 -3.38 -3.73
C LEU A 31 2.78 -3.89 -2.29
N LEU A 32 2.73 -2.98 -1.32
CA LEU A 32 2.38 -3.27 0.07
C LEU A 32 0.97 -2.76 0.37
N ALA A 33 0.12 -3.66 0.85
CA ALA A 33 -1.16 -3.31 1.43
C ALA A 33 -1.09 -3.56 2.94
N ILE A 34 -1.15 -2.49 3.72
CA ILE A 34 -1.01 -2.49 5.17
C ILE A 34 -2.35 -2.13 5.78
N ILE A 35 -2.82 -2.90 6.75
CA ILE A 35 -4.06 -2.64 7.50
C ILE A 35 -3.69 -2.48 8.97
N CYS A 36 -4.05 -1.35 9.57
CA CYS A 36 -3.85 -1.13 10.99
C CYS A 36 -4.96 -1.80 11.79
N MET A 37 -4.60 -2.87 12.50
CA MET A 37 -5.52 -3.65 13.31
C MET A 37 -5.66 -3.05 14.72
N ARG A 38 -4.60 -2.39 15.22
CA ARG A 38 -4.55 -1.80 16.55
C ARG A 38 -3.46 -0.72 16.63
N GLY A 39 -3.64 0.24 17.56
CA GLY A 39 -2.68 1.33 17.74
C GLY A 39 -2.64 2.32 16.59
N SER A 40 -1.50 2.96 16.42
CA SER A 40 -1.24 3.96 15.36
C SER A 40 0.22 4.01 14.97
N ALA A 41 0.50 4.51 13.77
CA ALA A 41 1.86 4.77 13.32
C ALA A 41 1.91 5.94 12.32
N LYS A 42 3.07 6.60 12.26
CA LYS A 42 3.39 7.61 11.25
C LYS A 42 4.39 7.06 10.26
N PHE A 43 3.98 7.05 9.01
CA PHE A 43 4.78 6.64 7.87
C PHE A 43 5.29 7.85 7.12
N HIS A 44 6.56 7.84 6.79
CA HIS A 44 7.12 8.73 5.78
C HIS A 44 7.20 7.96 4.46
N ILE A 45 6.44 8.42 3.45
CA ILE A 45 6.41 7.80 2.13
C ILE A 45 6.82 8.85 1.13
N ARG A 46 7.95 8.64 0.45
CA ARG A 46 8.61 9.67 -0.36
C ARG A 46 8.92 10.89 0.52
N PHE A 47 8.26 12.02 0.29
CA PHE A 47 8.45 13.28 1.03
C PHE A 47 7.20 13.68 1.82
N ARG A 48 6.29 12.75 2.11
CA ARG A 48 5.01 13.02 2.77
C ARG A 48 4.85 12.14 3.99
N GLU A 49 4.28 12.74 5.04
CA GLU A 49 3.92 12.03 6.26
C GLU A 49 2.45 11.57 6.17
N PHE A 50 2.21 10.33 6.55
CA PHE A 50 0.89 9.72 6.65
C PHE A 50 0.75 9.08 8.02
N GLU A 51 -0.32 9.41 8.70
CA GLU A 51 -0.69 8.76 9.96
C GLU A 51 -1.80 7.74 9.68
N ILE A 52 -1.63 6.55 10.25
CA ILE A 52 -2.65 5.50 10.24
C ILE A 52 -2.96 5.09 11.66
N SER A 53 -4.20 4.78 11.91
CA SER A 53 -4.73 4.28 13.18
C SER A 53 -5.62 3.06 12.95
N ARG A 54 -6.10 2.46 14.04
CA ARG A 54 -6.95 1.28 13.92
C ARG A 54 -8.11 1.51 12.94
N GLY A 55 -8.23 0.63 11.97
CA GLY A 55 -9.24 0.69 10.91
C GLY A 55 -8.81 1.49 9.69
N ASP A 56 -7.56 1.96 9.64
CA ASP A 56 -7.01 2.54 8.43
C ASP A 56 -6.23 1.49 7.63
N TYR A 57 -6.24 1.64 6.32
CA TYR A 57 -5.29 0.93 5.46
C TYR A 57 -4.38 1.91 4.74
N LEU A 58 -3.20 1.41 4.35
CA LEU A 58 -2.18 2.14 3.62
C LEU A 58 -1.69 1.28 2.47
N LEU A 59 -1.67 1.84 1.27
CA LEU A 59 -1.06 1.23 0.10
C LEU A 59 0.25 1.94 -0.25
N ILE A 60 1.32 1.17 -0.43
CA ILE A 60 2.63 1.66 -0.88
C ILE A 60 2.98 0.92 -2.16
N ASP A 61 3.20 1.68 -3.22
CA ASP A 61 3.54 1.14 -4.55
C ASP A 61 4.99 0.65 -4.61
N SER A 62 5.27 -0.20 -5.59
CA SER A 62 6.64 -0.63 -5.89
C SER A 62 7.54 0.58 -6.22
N ASN A 63 8.84 0.42 -5.98
CA ASN A 63 9.84 1.47 -6.15
C ASN A 63 9.58 2.77 -5.36
N THR A 64 8.84 2.66 -4.25
CA THR A 64 8.52 3.79 -3.39
C THR A 64 9.35 3.74 -2.10
N PRO A 65 10.17 4.77 -1.82
CA PRO A 65 10.89 4.87 -0.56
C PRO A 65 9.95 5.21 0.59
N PHE A 66 10.07 4.49 1.70
CA PHE A 66 9.32 4.76 2.91
C PHE A 66 10.09 4.37 4.18
N PHE A 67 9.67 4.89 5.32
CA PHE A 67 10.06 4.42 6.65
C PHE A 67 8.95 4.69 7.66
N ILE A 68 9.00 3.99 8.80
CA ILE A 68 8.13 4.28 9.94
C ILE A 68 8.88 5.25 10.86
N LYS A 69 8.30 6.43 11.09
CA LYS A 69 8.87 7.46 11.94
C LYS A 69 8.64 7.15 13.42
N GLU A 70 7.42 6.75 13.74
CA GLU A 70 7.01 6.39 15.09
C GLU A 70 5.77 5.50 15.07
N ASN A 71 5.56 4.72 16.10
CA ASN A 71 4.32 3.97 16.32
C ASN A 71 4.00 3.85 17.82
N SER A 72 2.73 3.59 18.13
CA SER A 72 2.29 3.26 19.48
C SER A 72 2.79 1.88 19.92
N GLU A 73 2.91 1.64 21.22
CA GLU A 73 3.35 0.36 21.79
C GLU A 73 2.45 -0.82 21.36
N ASP A 74 1.16 -0.54 21.18
CA ASP A 74 0.17 -1.53 20.78
C ASP A 74 -0.08 -1.57 19.27
N PHE A 75 0.85 -1.06 18.45
CA PHE A 75 0.72 -1.03 17.01
C PHE A 75 0.75 -2.43 16.39
N HIS A 76 -0.38 -2.85 15.85
CA HIS A 76 -0.56 -4.12 15.15
C HIS A 76 -1.04 -3.91 13.72
N ILE A 77 -0.39 -4.57 12.76
CA ILE A 77 -0.73 -4.51 11.34
C ILE A 77 -0.81 -5.89 10.70
N ASP A 78 -1.73 -6.00 9.76
CA ASP A 78 -1.77 -7.06 8.75
C ASP A 78 -1.16 -6.53 7.46
N VAL A 79 -0.26 -7.29 6.82
CA VAL A 79 0.43 -6.89 5.61
C VAL A 79 0.30 -7.94 4.53
N VAL A 80 -0.10 -7.48 3.34
CA VAL A 80 -0.09 -8.25 2.10
C VAL A 80 0.92 -7.59 1.16
N ARG A 81 1.98 -8.33 0.81
CA ARG A 81 2.97 -7.93 -0.18
C ARG A 81 2.69 -8.65 -1.49
N VAL A 82 2.61 -7.91 -2.58
CA VAL A 82 2.31 -8.43 -3.92
C VAL A 82 3.38 -7.93 -4.89
N GLY A 83 4.19 -8.85 -5.39
CA GLY A 83 5.23 -8.52 -6.37
C GLY A 83 4.65 -8.20 -7.75
N ASP A 84 5.38 -7.41 -8.53
CA ASP A 84 4.97 -6.94 -9.86
C ASP A 84 4.68 -8.10 -10.84
N SER A 85 5.34 -9.24 -10.67
CA SER A 85 5.09 -10.45 -11.46
C SER A 85 3.66 -10.98 -11.33
N VAL A 86 3.00 -10.74 -10.19
CA VAL A 86 1.61 -11.17 -9.94
C VAL A 86 0.65 -10.38 -10.80
N PHE A 87 0.87 -9.07 -10.95
CA PHE A 87 0.06 -8.22 -11.83
C PHE A 87 0.24 -8.59 -13.30
N SER A 88 1.46 -8.93 -13.71
CA SER A 88 1.75 -9.37 -15.08
C SER A 88 1.03 -10.67 -15.44
N LEU A 89 0.87 -11.57 -14.48
CA LEU A 89 0.16 -12.85 -14.67
C LEU A 89 -1.36 -12.69 -14.71
N SER A 90 -1.89 -11.67 -14.04
CA SER A 90 -3.34 -11.49 -13.91
C SER A 90 -4.00 -10.88 -15.14
N TYR A 91 -3.25 -10.30 -16.05
CA TYR A 91 -3.75 -9.51 -17.21
C TYR A 91 -4.82 -8.44 -16.82
N ASP A 92 -4.84 -8.05 -15.54
CA ASP A 92 -5.82 -7.10 -15.03
C ASP A 92 -5.26 -5.69 -15.05
N GLU A 93 -5.03 -5.17 -16.25
CA GLU A 93 -4.57 -3.80 -16.46
C GLU A 93 -5.53 -2.76 -15.85
N VAL A 94 -6.80 -3.10 -15.72
CA VAL A 94 -7.81 -2.19 -15.16
C VAL A 94 -7.57 -2.03 -13.67
N LEU A 95 -7.37 -3.14 -12.95
CA LEU A 95 -7.06 -3.14 -11.52
C LEU A 95 -5.73 -2.42 -11.27
N HIS A 96 -4.70 -2.74 -12.04
CA HIS A 96 -3.37 -2.14 -11.88
C HIS A 96 -3.42 -0.62 -12.05
N ARG A 97 -3.94 -0.13 -13.17
CA ARG A 97 -4.09 1.33 -13.42
C ARG A 97 -4.95 2.01 -12.36
N ARG A 98 -5.96 1.31 -11.85
CA ARG A 98 -6.81 1.85 -10.80
C ARG A 98 -6.05 2.00 -9.48
N LEU A 99 -5.29 0.98 -9.08
CA LEU A 99 -4.44 1.01 -7.90
C LEU A 99 -3.39 2.12 -7.98
N GLU A 100 -2.65 2.21 -9.08
CA GLU A 100 -1.66 3.29 -9.29
C GLU A 100 -2.27 4.67 -9.08
N LYS A 101 -3.42 4.93 -9.69
CA LYS A 101 -4.14 6.20 -9.54
C LYS A 101 -4.54 6.46 -8.08
N LEU A 102 -5.10 5.46 -7.42
CA LEU A 102 -5.57 5.59 -6.04
C LEU A 102 -4.42 5.81 -5.07
N ILE A 103 -3.31 5.08 -5.23
CA ILE A 103 -2.11 5.24 -4.41
C ILE A 103 -1.53 6.65 -4.58
N ALA A 104 -1.48 7.17 -5.81
CA ALA A 104 -1.00 8.51 -6.09
C ALA A 104 -1.90 9.60 -5.47
N GLU A 105 -3.22 9.41 -5.52
CA GLU A 105 -4.19 10.38 -5.01
C GLU A 105 -4.39 10.27 -3.48
N ARG A 106 -4.57 9.05 -2.97
CA ARG A 106 -4.90 8.75 -1.56
C ARG A 106 -4.35 7.39 -1.14
N PRO A 107 -3.12 7.28 -0.70
CA PRO A 107 -2.55 5.99 -0.29
C PRO A 107 -3.18 5.45 1.01
N THR A 108 -3.85 6.28 1.81
CA THR A 108 -4.52 5.90 3.07
C THR A 108 -6.00 6.16 3.04
N ASN A 109 -6.77 5.29 3.68
CA ASN A 109 -8.20 5.51 3.89
C ASN A 109 -8.70 4.72 5.11
N SER A 110 -9.76 5.24 5.76
CA SER A 110 -10.41 4.56 6.88
C SER A 110 -11.50 3.61 6.38
N ILE A 111 -11.59 2.47 7.02
CA ILE A 111 -12.56 1.43 6.70
C ILE A 111 -13.49 1.15 7.89
N SER A 112 -14.73 0.74 7.59
CA SER A 112 -15.67 0.35 8.63
C SER A 112 -15.20 -0.91 9.37
N ASN A 113 -15.63 -1.10 10.61
CA ASN A 113 -15.32 -2.31 11.38
C ASN A 113 -15.70 -3.60 10.65
N ARG A 114 -16.77 -3.60 9.87
CA ARG A 114 -17.19 -4.74 9.06
C ARG A 114 -16.16 -5.06 7.98
N LYS A 115 -15.66 -4.05 7.28
CA LYS A 115 -14.62 -4.19 6.25
C LYS A 115 -13.27 -4.59 6.88
N LEU A 116 -12.93 -4.02 8.03
CA LEU A 116 -11.74 -4.39 8.78
C LEU A 116 -11.73 -5.89 9.13
N LEU A 117 -12.84 -6.40 9.63
CA LEU A 117 -13.00 -7.83 9.92
C LEU A 117 -12.86 -8.67 8.64
N MET A 118 -13.48 -8.28 7.56
CA MET A 118 -13.40 -8.98 6.27
C MET A 118 -11.94 -9.05 5.77
N PHE A 119 -11.22 -7.95 5.78
CA PHE A 119 -9.81 -7.93 5.37
C PHE A 119 -8.95 -8.82 6.27
N HIS A 120 -9.16 -8.75 7.58
CA HIS A 120 -8.46 -9.61 8.53
C HIS A 120 -8.74 -11.11 8.28
N MET A 121 -9.98 -11.48 7.96
CA MET A 121 -10.32 -12.86 7.60
C MET A 121 -9.61 -13.32 6.32
N ILE A 122 -9.58 -12.47 5.28
CA ILE A 122 -8.85 -12.77 4.04
C ILE A 122 -7.36 -12.91 4.33
N HIS A 123 -6.77 -11.98 5.07
CA HIS A 123 -5.37 -12.03 5.47
C HIS A 123 -5.04 -13.32 6.22
N SER A 124 -5.84 -13.66 7.24
CA SER A 124 -5.66 -14.88 8.04
C SER A 124 -5.75 -16.15 7.20
N TYR A 125 -6.71 -16.21 6.27
CA TYR A 125 -6.84 -17.33 5.33
C TYR A 125 -5.62 -17.46 4.41
N LEU A 126 -5.21 -16.35 3.81
CA LEU A 126 -4.01 -16.31 2.94
C LEU A 126 -2.77 -16.75 3.72
N LYS A 127 -2.62 -16.32 4.98
CA LYS A 127 -1.49 -16.71 5.83
C LYS A 127 -1.45 -18.21 6.10
N VAL A 128 -2.60 -18.85 6.28
CA VAL A 128 -2.70 -20.32 6.40
C VAL A 128 -2.30 -20.99 5.08
N MET A 129 -2.88 -20.55 3.96
CA MET A 129 -2.62 -21.10 2.64
C MET A 129 -1.14 -20.99 2.23
N MET A 130 -0.46 -19.91 2.60
CA MET A 130 0.97 -19.70 2.30
C MET A 130 1.90 -20.64 3.10
N ARG A 131 1.43 -21.24 4.21
CA ARG A 131 2.18 -22.22 4.99
C ARG A 131 2.02 -23.65 4.48
N GLU A 132 0.98 -23.92 3.70
CA GLU A 132 0.75 -25.23 3.11
C GLU A 132 1.71 -25.49 1.96
N ARG A 133 1.91 -26.78 1.64
CA ARG A 133 2.71 -27.17 0.46
C ARG A 133 2.07 -26.59 -0.80
N GLY A 134 2.86 -25.84 -1.56
CA GLY A 134 2.42 -25.23 -2.81
C GLY A 134 2.06 -26.26 -3.86
N ASP A 135 0.88 -26.15 -4.44
CA ASP A 135 0.45 -26.82 -5.65
C ASP A 135 -0.29 -25.83 -6.57
N PHE A 136 -0.65 -26.29 -7.75
CA PHE A 136 -1.31 -25.46 -8.76
C PHE A 136 -2.63 -24.85 -8.25
N TYR A 137 -3.45 -25.63 -7.55
CA TYR A 137 -4.76 -25.16 -7.06
C TYR A 137 -4.61 -24.17 -5.93
N ARG A 138 -3.68 -24.41 -5.00
CA ARG A 138 -3.35 -23.46 -3.92
C ARG A 138 -2.94 -22.10 -4.50
N ASP A 139 -2.06 -22.13 -5.49
CA ASP A 139 -1.55 -20.91 -6.12
C ASP A 139 -2.67 -20.12 -6.83
N LEU A 140 -3.59 -20.81 -7.50
CA LEU A 140 -4.78 -20.17 -8.08
C LEU A 140 -5.69 -19.56 -7.01
N ILE A 141 -5.97 -20.29 -5.92
CA ILE A 141 -6.79 -19.81 -4.82
C ILE A 141 -6.20 -18.56 -4.20
N VAL A 142 -4.91 -18.59 -3.85
CA VAL A 142 -4.19 -17.44 -3.29
C VAL A 142 -4.30 -16.24 -4.22
N PHE A 143 -4.09 -16.44 -5.50
CA PHE A 143 -4.16 -15.40 -6.52
C PHE A 143 -5.55 -14.75 -6.60
N GLU A 144 -6.63 -15.55 -6.61
CA GLU A 144 -7.98 -15.01 -6.64
C GLU A 144 -8.33 -14.24 -5.35
N TYR A 145 -7.89 -14.71 -4.18
CA TYR A 145 -8.09 -13.98 -2.93
C TYR A 145 -7.31 -12.66 -2.89
N ILE A 146 -6.10 -12.59 -3.45
CA ILE A 146 -5.35 -11.34 -3.61
C ILE A 146 -6.12 -10.36 -4.50
N LYS A 147 -6.68 -10.81 -5.62
CA LYS A 147 -7.51 -9.95 -6.48
C LYS A 147 -8.74 -9.42 -5.75
N ILE A 148 -9.46 -10.28 -5.03
CA ILE A 148 -10.61 -9.86 -4.21
C ILE A 148 -10.18 -8.78 -3.21
N PHE A 149 -9.07 -9.01 -2.51
CA PHE A 149 -8.52 -8.05 -1.54
C PHE A 149 -8.24 -6.68 -2.18
N LEU A 150 -7.59 -6.66 -3.34
CA LEU A 150 -7.24 -5.44 -4.05
C LEU A 150 -8.48 -4.74 -4.66
N TYR A 151 -9.44 -5.48 -5.19
CA TYR A 151 -10.71 -4.91 -5.65
C TYR A 151 -11.51 -4.27 -4.52
N GLU A 152 -11.55 -4.90 -3.35
CA GLU A 152 -12.21 -4.33 -2.18
C GLU A 152 -11.50 -3.06 -1.70
N ALA A 153 -10.17 -3.01 -1.73
CA ALA A 153 -9.41 -1.80 -1.46
C ALA A 153 -9.77 -0.68 -2.44
N CYS A 154 -9.82 -0.96 -3.74
CA CYS A 154 -10.25 0.00 -4.75
C CYS A 154 -11.68 0.49 -4.52
N HIS A 155 -12.61 -0.40 -4.22
CA HIS A 155 -14.01 -0.07 -3.96
C HIS A 155 -14.16 0.92 -2.80
N ILE A 156 -13.47 0.68 -1.70
CA ILE A 156 -13.48 1.58 -0.53
C ILE A 156 -12.93 2.97 -0.90
N MET A 157 -11.87 3.01 -1.69
CA MET A 157 -11.26 4.28 -2.11
C MET A 157 -12.20 5.07 -3.02
N ASP A 158 -12.95 4.40 -3.91
CA ASP A 158 -13.92 5.04 -4.78
C ASP A 158 -15.08 5.68 -4.01
N ASP A 159 -15.60 5.00 -3.02
CA ASP A 159 -16.67 5.52 -2.16
C ASP A 159 -16.26 6.81 -1.44
N THR A 160 -14.99 6.93 -1.09
CA THR A 160 -14.47 8.12 -0.38
C THR A 160 -14.05 9.27 -1.31
N VAL A 161 -13.77 9.00 -2.59
CA VAL A 161 -13.49 10.06 -3.59
C VAL A 161 -14.73 10.92 -3.85
N SER A 162 -15.92 10.42 -3.58
CA SER A 162 -17.19 11.14 -3.72
C SER A 162 -17.40 12.21 -2.64
N ALA A 163 -16.60 12.22 -1.56
CA ALA A 163 -16.68 13.25 -0.52
C ALA A 163 -15.85 14.50 -0.90
N PRO A 164 -16.39 15.73 -0.77
CA PRO A 164 -15.68 16.96 -1.09
C PRO A 164 -14.47 17.13 -0.15
N ASN A 165 -13.26 17.12 -0.72
CA ASN A 165 -12.03 17.35 0.04
C ASN A 165 -11.50 18.77 -0.25
N PRO A 166 -11.49 19.68 0.72
CA PRO A 166 -11.05 21.07 0.52
C PRO A 166 -9.56 21.21 0.13
N LYS A 167 -8.72 20.22 0.41
CA LYS A 167 -7.29 20.22 0.04
C LYS A 167 -6.99 19.54 -1.31
N LYS A 168 -8.00 19.26 -2.13
CA LYS A 168 -7.85 18.52 -3.39
C LYS A 168 -6.93 19.25 -4.39
N LYS A 169 -6.96 20.58 -4.44
CA LYS A 169 -6.18 21.38 -5.40
C LYS A 169 -4.67 21.37 -5.09
N GLU A 170 -4.28 21.61 -3.84
CA GLU A 170 -2.87 21.59 -3.41
C GLU A 170 -2.26 20.18 -3.54
N ARG A 171 -3.06 19.19 -3.21
CA ARG A 171 -2.69 17.77 -3.34
C ARG A 171 -2.44 17.37 -4.79
N ASN A 172 -3.24 17.90 -5.72
CA ASN A 172 -3.10 17.60 -7.14
C ASN A 172 -1.80 18.17 -7.71
N ILE A 173 -1.45 19.39 -7.36
CA ILE A 173 -0.20 20.05 -7.77
C ILE A 173 1.01 19.26 -7.26
N THR A 174 1.00 18.90 -5.98
CA THR A 174 2.10 18.11 -5.37
C THR A 174 2.26 16.75 -6.04
N ASN A 175 1.16 16.03 -6.30
CA ASN A 175 1.21 14.75 -6.97
C ASN A 175 1.71 14.87 -8.43
N GLN A 176 1.26 15.88 -9.17
CA GLN A 176 1.76 16.15 -10.52
C GLN A 176 3.27 16.46 -10.53
N PHE A 177 3.76 17.21 -9.53
CA PHE A 177 5.18 17.49 -9.38
C PHE A 177 5.97 16.19 -9.22
N PHE A 178 5.57 15.30 -8.30
CA PHE A 178 6.27 14.04 -8.08
C PHE A 178 6.18 13.09 -9.26
N GLN A 179 5.04 13.01 -9.94
CA GLN A 179 4.90 12.18 -11.14
C GLN A 179 5.82 12.65 -12.27
N LEU A 180 5.95 13.96 -12.47
CA LEU A 180 6.87 14.52 -13.45
C LEU A 180 8.33 14.27 -13.05
N MET A 181 8.65 14.47 -11.79
CA MET A 181 9.99 14.21 -11.26
C MET A 181 10.38 12.74 -11.45
N ASP A 182 9.52 11.79 -11.08
CA ASP A 182 9.78 10.35 -11.23
C ASP A 182 10.04 9.95 -12.71
N LYS A 183 9.36 10.59 -13.65
CA LYS A 183 9.55 10.32 -15.08
C LYS A 183 10.82 10.93 -15.66
N GLU A 184 11.22 12.09 -15.18
CA GLU A 184 12.19 12.94 -15.85
C GLU A 184 13.44 13.26 -15.03
N TYR A 185 13.58 12.77 -13.77
CA TYR A 185 14.72 13.12 -12.90
C TYR A 185 16.09 12.74 -13.48
N ARG A 186 16.15 11.81 -14.41
CA ARG A 186 17.40 11.41 -15.11
C ARG A 186 17.82 12.42 -16.17
N THR A 187 16.85 13.10 -16.78
CA THR A 187 17.07 14.03 -17.89
C THR A 187 16.94 15.49 -17.47
N ASN A 188 16.09 15.77 -16.49
CA ASN A 188 15.85 17.10 -15.97
C ASN A 188 15.92 17.11 -14.43
N ARG A 189 16.80 17.95 -13.87
CA ARG A 189 17.06 18.03 -12.42
C ARG A 189 16.69 19.38 -11.81
N LYS A 190 16.15 20.33 -12.58
CA LYS A 190 15.82 21.66 -12.08
C LYS A 190 14.37 21.71 -11.60
N VAL A 191 14.19 22.05 -10.34
CA VAL A 191 12.85 22.17 -9.71
C VAL A 191 11.99 23.21 -10.44
N GLU A 192 12.60 24.29 -10.95
CA GLU A 192 11.95 25.38 -11.67
C GLU A 192 11.26 24.90 -12.96
N ASP A 193 11.86 23.92 -13.66
CA ASP A 193 11.29 23.37 -14.89
C ASP A 193 10.04 22.54 -14.59
N TYR A 194 10.03 21.80 -13.47
CA TYR A 194 8.84 21.07 -13.04
C TYR A 194 7.73 22.03 -12.58
N ALA A 195 8.09 23.06 -11.82
CA ALA A 195 7.12 24.05 -11.32
C ALA A 195 6.44 24.80 -12.46
N SER A 196 7.18 25.20 -13.49
CA SER A 196 6.63 25.93 -14.65
C SER A 196 5.63 25.12 -15.48
N ARG A 197 5.68 23.78 -15.40
CA ARG A 197 4.80 22.86 -16.16
C ARG A 197 3.55 22.44 -15.39
N ILE A 198 3.52 22.73 -14.10
CA ILE A 198 2.40 22.36 -13.22
C ILE A 198 1.46 23.56 -13.00
N GLY A 199 1.90 24.76 -13.38
CA GLY A 199 1.12 26.00 -13.31
C GLY A 199 1.35 26.76 -12.07
#